data_c8a7d0216901cdf68a538fd171942541
#
_entry.id   c8a7d0216901cdf68a538fd171942541
#
_cell.length_a   1.000
_cell.length_b   1.000
_cell.length_c   1.000
_cell.angle_alpha   90.00
_cell.angle_beta   90.00
_cell.angle_gamma   90.00
#
_symmetry.space_group_name_H-M   'P 1'
#
loop_
_entity.id
_entity.type
_entity.pdbx_description
1 polymer ?
#
loop_
_entity_poly.entity_id
_entity_poly.type
_entity_poly.pdbx_seq_one_letter_code
_entity_poly.pdbx_strand_id
1 'polypeptide(L)'
;MNGWGERPALEPDPTFGWKLIPSTETRLRWASYDYLVQSNSLGFPGPEYPEEKSPETLRILVTGDAFSSAEGIDTNQAWPRLLERQLSEQSPDQRIEVLNFAITGYGPNQYASVIQTFAPIYKPDIIIVEFFVNEYQDVLFSNEEFQASIGFGQPTGDSLSTWLRLGHLRRFL
;
A
#
# COMPACT_ATOMS: atom_id res chain seq x y z
N MET A 1 -18.40 19.51 -4.53
CA MET A 1 -18.17 18.20 -3.85
C MET A 1 -17.40 17.36 -4.83
N ASN A 2 -16.13 17.09 -4.53
CA ASN A 2 -15.27 16.31 -5.40
C ASN A 2 -15.71 14.84 -5.31
N GLY A 3 -16.06 14.23 -6.44
CA GLY A 3 -16.72 12.92 -6.54
C GLY A 3 -15.85 11.69 -6.18
N TRP A 4 -14.82 11.89 -5.37
CA TRP A 4 -13.97 10.84 -4.83
C TRP A 4 -14.29 10.69 -3.35
N GLY A 5 -14.67 9.50 -2.92
CA GLY A 5 -14.99 9.20 -1.54
C GLY A 5 -13.86 9.54 -0.55
N GLU A 6 -14.17 9.44 0.75
CA GLU A 6 -13.16 9.55 1.79
C GLU A 6 -12.07 8.49 1.54
N ARG A 7 -10.82 8.93 1.52
CA ARG A 7 -9.66 8.04 1.40
C ARG A 7 -9.05 7.83 2.77
N PRO A 8 -8.33 6.72 2.98
CA PRO A 8 -7.54 6.55 4.18
C PRO A 8 -6.64 7.76 4.39
N ALA A 9 -6.50 8.19 5.62
CA ALA A 9 -5.59 9.27 5.95
C ALA A 9 -4.15 8.80 5.69
N LEU A 10 -3.49 9.48 4.75
CA LEU A 10 -2.09 9.26 4.41
C LEU A 10 -1.25 10.38 4.99
N GLU A 11 0.00 10.08 5.32
CA GLU A 11 1.01 11.08 5.67
C GLU A 11 2.22 10.97 4.73
N PRO A 12 2.93 12.09 4.47
CA PRO A 12 4.17 12.07 3.71
C PRO A 12 5.24 11.21 4.39
N ASP A 13 5.98 10.44 3.59
CA ASP A 13 7.12 9.66 4.05
C ASP A 13 8.32 9.87 3.13
N PRO A 14 9.51 10.19 3.66
CA PRO A 14 10.69 10.54 2.84
C PRO A 14 11.25 9.36 2.05
N THR A 15 10.95 8.12 2.46
CA THR A 15 11.48 6.90 1.83
C THR A 15 10.52 6.37 0.76
N PHE A 16 9.22 6.39 1.08
CA PHE A 16 8.19 5.77 0.26
C PHE A 16 7.30 6.80 -0.47
N GLY A 17 7.48 8.09 -0.16
CA GLY A 17 6.62 9.17 -0.63
C GLY A 17 5.41 9.39 0.29
N TRP A 18 4.69 8.37 0.65
CA TRP A 18 3.55 8.41 1.59
C TRP A 18 3.31 7.04 2.21
N LYS A 19 2.59 7.04 3.33
CA LYS A 19 2.09 5.84 4.02
C LYS A 19 0.80 6.18 4.77
N LEU A 20 0.13 5.19 5.34
CA LEU A 20 -0.97 5.44 6.27
C LEU A 20 -0.45 6.14 7.53
N ILE A 21 -1.29 6.94 8.17
CA ILE A 21 -0.97 7.44 9.52
C ILE A 21 -0.79 6.22 10.42
N PRO A 22 0.35 6.11 11.14
CA PRO A 22 0.65 4.95 11.97
C PRO A 22 -0.35 4.73 13.11
N SER A 23 -0.58 3.48 13.46
CA SER A 23 -1.38 3.06 14.62
C SER A 23 -2.80 3.66 14.62
N THR A 24 -3.43 3.74 13.46
CA THR A 24 -4.79 4.27 13.32
C THR A 24 -5.79 3.19 12.91
N GLU A 25 -7.03 3.42 13.32
CA GLU A 25 -8.21 2.71 12.85
C GLU A 25 -9.21 3.74 12.32
N THR A 26 -9.52 3.66 11.04
CA THR A 26 -10.41 4.63 10.38
C THR A 26 -11.47 3.90 9.58
N ARG A 27 -12.74 4.17 9.88
CA ARG A 27 -13.86 3.66 9.10
C ARG A 27 -14.22 4.64 8.00
N LEU A 28 -14.14 4.17 6.77
CA LEU A 28 -14.43 4.94 5.57
C LEU A 28 -15.80 4.54 5.02
N ARG A 29 -16.67 5.53 4.83
CA ARG A 29 -18.03 5.32 4.36
C ARG A 29 -18.32 6.16 3.13
N TRP A 30 -18.86 5.50 2.13
CA TRP A 30 -19.36 6.13 0.92
C TRP A 30 -20.65 5.45 0.45
N ALA A 31 -21.34 6.03 -0.52
CA ALA A 31 -22.59 5.47 -1.02
C ALA A 31 -22.54 4.01 -1.46
N SER A 32 -21.37 3.54 -1.90
CA SER A 32 -21.15 2.20 -2.44
C SER A 32 -20.23 1.32 -1.61
N TYR A 33 -19.60 1.83 -0.55
CA TYR A 33 -18.71 1.05 0.32
C TYR A 33 -18.68 1.59 1.76
N ASP A 34 -18.42 0.67 2.68
CA ASP A 34 -18.23 0.92 4.10
C ASP A 34 -17.18 -0.08 4.58
N TYR A 35 -15.96 0.39 4.87
CA TYR A 35 -14.84 -0.48 5.22
C TYR A 35 -13.93 0.14 6.27
N LEU A 36 -13.20 -0.72 6.98
CA LEU A 36 -12.31 -0.38 8.08
C LEU A 36 -10.86 -0.50 7.64
N VAL A 37 -10.13 0.62 7.71
CA VAL A 37 -8.69 0.65 7.50
C VAL A 37 -7.99 0.64 8.85
N GLN A 38 -7.11 -0.33 9.04
CA GLN A 38 -6.26 -0.47 10.22
C GLN A 38 -4.80 -0.44 9.80
N SER A 39 -4.02 0.44 10.41
CA SER A 39 -2.59 0.56 10.17
C SER A 39 -1.79 0.13 11.40
N ASN A 40 -0.64 -0.51 11.16
CA ASN A 40 0.34 -0.82 12.19
C ASN A 40 1.20 0.42 12.57
N SER A 41 2.12 0.25 13.50
CA SER A 41 3.02 1.31 13.97
C SER A 41 3.98 1.86 12.90
N LEU A 42 4.18 1.14 11.82
CA LEU A 42 4.97 1.57 10.67
C LEU A 42 4.15 2.36 9.63
N GLY A 43 2.81 2.38 9.76
CA GLY A 43 1.91 3.02 8.81
C GLY A 43 1.58 2.15 7.59
N PHE A 44 1.57 0.82 7.75
CA PHE A 44 1.15 -0.14 6.72
C PHE A 44 -0.09 -0.93 7.16
N PRO A 45 -0.87 -1.46 6.20
CA PRO A 45 -2.10 -2.19 6.53
C PRO A 45 -1.83 -3.49 7.27
N GLY A 46 -2.54 -3.73 8.36
CA GLY A 46 -2.50 -5.00 9.08
C GLY A 46 -1.91 -4.92 10.48
N PRO A 47 -1.60 -6.08 11.08
CA PRO A 47 -1.12 -6.17 12.44
C PRO A 47 0.37 -5.85 12.57
N GLU A 48 0.82 -5.81 13.82
CA GLU A 48 2.24 -5.77 14.17
C GLU A 48 2.88 -7.15 13.99
N TYR A 49 4.11 -7.13 13.50
CA TYR A 49 4.96 -8.31 13.45
C TYR A 49 6.30 -8.03 14.12
N PRO A 50 6.88 -8.98 14.88
CA PRO A 50 8.19 -8.79 15.47
C PRO A 50 9.26 -8.73 14.38
N GLU A 51 10.24 -7.84 14.52
CA GLU A 51 11.41 -7.81 13.62
C GLU A 51 12.17 -9.14 13.69
N GLU A 52 12.37 -9.64 14.91
CA GLU A 52 13.03 -10.93 15.12
C GLU A 52 12.12 -12.08 14.68
N LYS A 53 12.61 -12.86 13.72
CA LYS A 53 11.91 -14.00 13.16
C LYS A 53 12.21 -15.27 13.99
N SER A 54 11.16 -15.92 14.50
CA SER A 54 11.31 -17.21 15.17
C SER A 54 11.74 -18.32 14.20
N PRO A 55 12.51 -19.32 14.63
CA PRO A 55 13.10 -20.33 13.75
C PRO A 55 12.10 -21.07 12.85
N GLU A 56 10.88 -21.35 13.33
CA GLU A 56 9.85 -22.13 12.63
C GLU A 56 8.83 -21.24 11.91
N THR A 57 9.17 -19.98 11.67
CA THR A 57 8.26 -19.03 11.01
C THR A 57 8.49 -19.01 9.51
N LEU A 58 7.45 -19.23 8.73
CA LEU A 58 7.41 -18.83 7.32
C LEU A 58 6.96 -17.38 7.24
N ARG A 59 7.84 -16.52 6.79
CA ARG A 59 7.57 -15.08 6.67
C ARG A 59 7.51 -14.67 5.21
N ILE A 60 6.40 -14.07 4.83
CA ILE A 60 6.14 -13.58 3.48
C ILE A 60 6.04 -12.05 3.56
N LEU A 61 6.81 -11.34 2.74
CA LEU A 61 6.67 -9.91 2.54
C LEU A 61 5.87 -9.67 1.28
N VAL A 62 4.83 -8.85 1.40
CA VAL A 62 3.99 -8.43 0.27
C VAL A 62 4.20 -6.95 0.04
N THR A 63 4.42 -6.55 -1.20
CA THR A 63 4.35 -5.15 -1.63
C THR A 63 3.51 -5.06 -2.91
N GLY A 64 2.82 -3.94 -3.08
CA GLY A 64 1.86 -3.74 -4.17
C GLY A 64 1.12 -2.43 -4.00
N ASP A 65 0.06 -2.27 -4.75
CA ASP A 65 -0.76 -1.07 -4.79
C ASP A 65 -2.10 -1.21 -4.03
N ALA A 66 -3.17 -0.63 -4.58
CA ALA A 66 -4.51 -0.60 -4.01
C ALA A 66 -5.11 -2.00 -3.80
N PHE A 67 -4.77 -2.97 -4.64
CA PHE A 67 -5.28 -4.34 -4.53
C PHE A 67 -4.73 -5.09 -3.32
N SER A 68 -3.48 -4.82 -2.96
CA SER A 68 -2.84 -5.41 -1.78
C SER A 68 -3.10 -4.59 -0.52
N SER A 69 -3.27 -3.26 -0.64
CA SER A 69 -3.52 -2.39 0.52
C SER A 69 -4.93 -2.47 1.08
N ALA A 70 -5.84 -3.23 0.45
CA ALA A 70 -7.24 -3.37 0.82
C ALA A 70 -8.10 -2.12 0.59
N GLU A 71 -7.84 -1.35 -0.48
CA GLU A 71 -8.74 -0.23 -0.79
C GLU A 71 -10.15 -0.74 -1.12
N GLY A 72 -11.14 -0.26 -0.37
CA GLY A 72 -12.56 -0.62 -0.55
C GLY A 72 -13.06 -1.82 0.25
N ILE A 73 -12.20 -2.51 1.01
CA ILE A 73 -12.56 -3.62 1.89
C ILE A 73 -11.88 -3.48 3.25
N ASP A 74 -12.39 -4.15 4.28
CA ASP A 74 -11.75 -4.15 5.60
C ASP A 74 -10.32 -4.70 5.51
N THR A 75 -9.37 -4.07 6.19
CA THR A 75 -7.95 -4.48 6.18
C THR A 75 -7.76 -5.96 6.51
N ASN A 76 -8.58 -6.52 7.40
CA ASN A 76 -8.53 -7.94 7.77
C ASN A 76 -9.10 -8.89 6.69
N GLN A 77 -9.72 -8.36 5.64
CA GLN A 77 -10.23 -9.09 4.48
C GLN A 77 -9.33 -8.94 3.25
N ALA A 78 -8.27 -8.15 3.34
CA ALA A 78 -7.27 -8.05 2.29
C ALA A 78 -6.66 -9.42 1.97
N TRP A 79 -6.35 -9.66 0.70
CA TRP A 79 -5.81 -10.96 0.29
C TRP A 79 -4.52 -11.38 1.04
N PRO A 80 -3.60 -10.49 1.46
CA PRO A 80 -2.45 -10.91 2.26
C PRO A 80 -2.87 -11.49 3.63
N ARG A 81 -3.91 -10.92 4.26
CA ARG A 81 -4.48 -11.44 5.51
C ARG A 81 -5.20 -12.77 5.32
N LEU A 82 -5.90 -12.91 4.19
CA LEU A 82 -6.55 -14.18 3.82
C LEU A 82 -5.49 -15.26 3.57
N LEU A 83 -4.42 -14.92 2.87
CA LEU A 83 -3.30 -15.82 2.61
C LEU A 83 -2.68 -16.33 3.92
N GLU A 84 -2.37 -15.41 4.86
CA GLU A 84 -1.83 -15.80 6.17
C GLU A 84 -2.74 -16.79 6.89
N ARG A 85 -4.02 -16.49 6.92
CA ARG A 85 -5.02 -17.36 7.57
C ARG A 85 -5.11 -18.73 6.92
N GLN A 86 -5.20 -18.79 5.59
CA GLN A 86 -5.30 -20.04 4.86
C GLN A 86 -4.05 -20.91 5.01
N LEU A 87 -2.86 -20.31 4.94
CA LEU A 87 -1.62 -21.05 5.15
C LEU A 87 -1.48 -21.54 6.58
N SER A 88 -1.89 -20.74 7.57
CA SER A 88 -1.88 -21.16 9.00
C SER A 88 -2.85 -22.32 9.26
N GLU A 89 -4.02 -22.32 8.61
CA GLU A 89 -4.97 -23.43 8.71
C GLU A 89 -4.44 -24.73 8.09
N GLN A 90 -3.66 -24.62 7.00
CA GLN A 90 -3.07 -25.77 6.30
C GLN A 90 -1.78 -26.28 6.96
N SER A 91 -1.13 -25.46 7.75
CA SER A 91 0.14 -25.77 8.40
C SER A 91 0.11 -25.40 9.88
N PRO A 92 -0.67 -26.12 10.72
CA PRO A 92 -0.91 -25.74 12.11
C PRO A 92 0.35 -25.80 12.99
N ASP A 93 1.36 -26.55 12.59
CA ASP A 93 2.63 -26.67 13.29
C ASP A 93 3.67 -25.60 12.88
N GLN A 94 3.33 -24.77 11.89
CA GLN A 94 4.20 -23.71 11.40
C GLN A 94 3.59 -22.34 11.66
N ARG A 95 4.37 -21.43 12.22
CA ARG A 95 3.97 -20.02 12.32
C ARG A 95 4.07 -19.36 10.93
N ILE A 96 2.96 -18.80 10.47
CA ILE A 96 2.92 -18.05 9.20
C ILE A 96 2.76 -16.57 9.51
N GLU A 97 3.53 -15.73 8.85
CA GLU A 97 3.45 -14.26 8.94
C GLU A 97 3.46 -13.68 7.53
N VAL A 98 2.42 -12.91 7.19
CA VAL A 98 2.31 -12.21 5.90
C VAL A 98 2.31 -10.71 6.15
N LEU A 99 3.48 -10.10 6.00
CA LEU A 99 3.72 -8.68 6.21
C LEU A 99 3.29 -7.92 4.96
N ASN A 100 2.24 -7.12 5.09
CA ASN A 100 1.71 -6.32 3.99
C ASN A 100 2.28 -4.90 4.03
N PHE A 101 3.17 -4.58 3.10
CA PHE A 101 3.77 -3.27 2.90
C PHE A 101 3.25 -2.57 1.63
N ALA A 102 2.05 -2.92 1.19
CA ALA A 102 1.40 -2.28 0.07
C ALA A 102 0.62 -1.04 0.50
N ILE A 103 0.66 0.00 -0.31
CA ILE A 103 -0.13 1.22 -0.13
C ILE A 103 -0.72 1.63 -1.48
N THR A 104 -1.96 2.09 -1.46
CA THR A 104 -2.62 2.65 -2.65
C THR A 104 -1.75 3.67 -3.37
N GLY A 105 -1.54 3.43 -4.66
CA GLY A 105 -0.76 4.29 -5.53
C GLY A 105 0.75 4.04 -5.50
N TYR A 106 1.22 3.02 -4.78
CA TYR A 106 2.61 2.59 -4.92
C TYR A 106 2.83 2.02 -6.32
N GLY A 107 4.03 2.20 -6.83
CA GLY A 107 4.52 1.64 -8.07
C GLY A 107 5.90 0.99 -7.89
N PRO A 108 6.56 0.58 -8.97
CA PRO A 108 7.82 -0.17 -8.93
C PRO A 108 8.95 0.48 -8.10
N ASN A 109 9.01 1.81 -8.08
CA ASN A 109 10.00 2.55 -7.27
C ASN A 109 9.75 2.35 -5.77
N GLN A 110 8.49 2.44 -5.33
CA GLN A 110 8.09 2.20 -3.95
C GLN A 110 8.27 0.73 -3.57
N TYR A 111 7.95 -0.21 -4.46
CA TYR A 111 8.19 -1.64 -4.23
C TYR A 111 9.64 -1.93 -3.96
N ALA A 112 10.54 -1.37 -4.78
CA ALA A 112 11.98 -1.50 -4.56
C ALA A 112 12.42 -0.90 -3.22
N SER A 113 11.91 0.29 -2.86
CA SER A 113 12.21 0.95 -1.60
C SER A 113 11.72 0.15 -0.39
N VAL A 114 10.51 -0.42 -0.46
CA VAL A 114 9.94 -1.31 0.56
C VAL A 114 10.83 -2.54 0.76
N ILE A 115 11.19 -3.22 -0.33
CA ILE A 115 12.03 -4.42 -0.27
C ILE A 115 13.40 -4.09 0.32
N GLN A 116 14.05 -3.03 -0.15
CA GLN A 116 15.37 -2.61 0.34
C GLN A 116 15.35 -2.24 1.82
N THR A 117 14.28 -1.62 2.28
CA THR A 117 14.14 -1.19 3.68
C THR A 117 13.81 -2.35 4.61
N PHE A 118 12.81 -3.15 4.26
CA PHE A 118 12.22 -4.11 5.19
C PHE A 118 12.75 -5.54 5.06
N ALA A 119 13.22 -5.97 3.90
CA ALA A 119 13.73 -7.32 3.75
C ALA A 119 14.96 -7.61 4.63
N PRO A 120 15.94 -6.68 4.82
CA PRO A 120 17.06 -6.92 5.74
C PRO A 120 16.61 -7.02 7.22
N ILE A 121 15.55 -6.28 7.60
CA ILE A 121 15.03 -6.25 8.97
C ILE A 121 14.21 -7.50 9.27
N TYR A 122 13.21 -7.76 8.45
CA TYR A 122 12.22 -8.81 8.68
C TYR A 122 12.63 -10.19 8.17
N LYS A 123 13.66 -10.29 7.31
CA LYS A 123 14.22 -11.53 6.75
C LYS A 123 13.14 -12.47 6.21
N PRO A 124 12.33 -12.02 5.22
CA PRO A 124 11.28 -12.85 4.64
C PRO A 124 11.89 -14.03 3.89
N ASP A 125 11.19 -15.17 3.89
CA ASP A 125 11.52 -16.33 3.06
C ASP A 125 11.02 -16.16 1.63
N ILE A 126 9.91 -15.42 1.48
CA ILE A 126 9.25 -15.15 0.20
C ILE A 126 8.92 -13.66 0.13
N ILE A 127 9.15 -13.09 -1.04
CA ILE A 127 8.70 -11.74 -1.38
C ILE A 127 7.68 -11.85 -2.52
N ILE A 128 6.50 -11.31 -2.31
CA ILE A 128 5.46 -11.22 -3.33
C ILE A 128 5.34 -9.74 -3.73
N VAL A 129 5.55 -9.47 -5.01
CA VAL A 129 5.30 -8.17 -5.62
C VAL A 129 4.02 -8.30 -6.43
N GLU A 130 2.96 -7.65 -5.95
CA GLU A 130 1.74 -7.49 -6.73
C GLU A 130 1.98 -6.39 -7.75
N PHE A 131 1.75 -6.71 -9.03
CA PHE A 131 2.03 -5.81 -10.14
C PHE A 131 0.79 -5.70 -11.03
N PHE A 132 0.30 -4.48 -11.22
CA PHE A 132 -0.81 -4.20 -12.09
C PHE A 132 -0.38 -3.47 -13.38
N VAL A 133 -1.15 -3.63 -14.44
CA VAL A 133 -0.76 -3.16 -15.79
C VAL A 133 -0.56 -1.64 -15.93
N ASN A 134 -1.14 -0.83 -15.04
CA ASN A 134 -0.96 0.64 -15.06
C ASN A 134 0.36 1.11 -14.44
N GLU A 135 1.08 0.28 -13.73
CA GLU A 135 2.28 0.66 -12.97
C GLU A 135 3.46 1.08 -13.85
N TYR A 136 3.49 0.66 -15.11
CA TYR A 136 4.48 1.18 -16.05
C TYR A 136 4.34 2.70 -16.26
N GLN A 137 3.16 3.26 -16.04
CA GLN A 137 2.93 4.71 -16.10
C GLN A 137 3.46 5.41 -14.84
N ASP A 138 3.36 4.74 -13.69
CA ASP A 138 3.78 5.28 -12.40
C ASP A 138 5.31 5.40 -12.29
N VAL A 139 6.06 4.59 -13.04
CA VAL A 139 7.52 4.73 -13.18
C VAL A 139 7.92 6.04 -13.87
N LEU A 140 7.05 6.58 -14.72
CA LEU A 140 7.31 7.80 -15.47
C LEU A 140 7.03 9.09 -14.66
N PHE A 141 6.36 8.96 -13.50
CA PHE A 141 6.07 10.11 -12.64
C PHE A 141 7.10 10.20 -11.51
N SER A 142 7.57 11.42 -11.25
CA SER A 142 8.32 11.69 -10.04
C SER A 142 7.42 11.52 -8.80
N ASN A 143 8.01 11.17 -7.65
CA ASN A 143 7.28 11.10 -6.39
C ASN A 143 6.54 12.42 -6.08
N GLU A 144 7.10 13.55 -6.46
CA GLU A 144 6.50 14.88 -6.27
C GLU A 144 5.25 15.08 -7.15
N GLU A 145 5.29 14.67 -8.41
CA GLU A 145 4.14 14.74 -9.32
C GLU A 145 2.99 13.84 -8.87
N PHE A 146 3.30 12.66 -8.37
CA PHE A 146 2.30 11.76 -7.85
C PHE A 146 1.70 12.28 -6.53
N GLN A 147 2.52 12.76 -5.60
CA GLN A 147 2.05 13.39 -4.36
C GLN A 147 1.10 14.55 -4.63
N ALA A 148 1.42 15.39 -5.62
CA ALA A 148 0.53 16.47 -6.05
C ALA A 148 -0.79 15.94 -6.60
N SER A 149 -0.79 14.81 -7.31
CA SER A 149 -1.99 14.21 -7.92
C SER A 149 -2.97 13.64 -6.90
N ILE A 150 -2.48 13.16 -5.76
CA ILE A 150 -3.29 12.61 -4.66
C ILE A 150 -3.63 13.63 -3.58
N GLY A 151 -3.25 14.91 -3.79
CA GLY A 151 -3.58 16.01 -2.88
C GLY A 151 -2.55 16.32 -1.81
N PHE A 152 -1.36 15.70 -1.86
CA PHE A 152 -0.22 16.06 -1.05
C PHE A 152 0.64 17.10 -1.80
N GLY A 153 0.75 18.27 -1.22
CA GLY A 153 1.56 19.36 -1.75
C GLY A 153 0.78 20.32 -2.68
N GLN A 154 1.23 21.56 -2.72
CA GLN A 154 0.75 22.55 -3.71
C GLN A 154 1.54 22.32 -5.00
N PRO A 155 0.89 22.31 -6.18
CA PRO A 155 1.60 22.25 -7.44
C PRO A 155 2.53 23.47 -7.53
N THR A 156 3.83 23.23 -7.63
CA THR A 156 4.77 24.28 -8.03
C THR A 156 4.43 24.69 -9.46
N GLY A 157 4.51 25.99 -9.78
CA GLY A 157 3.89 26.66 -10.93
C GLY A 157 4.04 26.04 -12.33
N ASP A 158 4.92 25.06 -12.53
CA ASP A 158 5.10 24.36 -13.81
C ASP A 158 4.25 23.08 -13.96
N SER A 159 3.54 22.67 -12.91
CA SER A 159 2.73 21.43 -12.90
C SER A 159 1.37 21.57 -13.59
N LEU A 160 0.92 22.80 -13.90
CA LEU A 160 -0.38 23.01 -14.58
C LEU A 160 -0.39 22.39 -15.99
N SER A 161 0.76 22.34 -16.67
CA SER A 161 0.91 21.72 -17.99
C SER A 161 0.85 20.20 -17.91
N THR A 162 1.37 19.62 -16.84
CA THR A 162 1.34 18.18 -16.56
C THR A 162 -0.07 17.76 -16.17
N TRP A 163 -0.77 18.53 -15.35
CA TRP A 163 -2.17 18.32 -14.98
C TRP A 163 -3.10 18.30 -16.21
N LEU A 164 -2.89 19.19 -17.15
CA LEU A 164 -3.67 19.24 -18.40
C LEU A 164 -3.39 18.02 -19.30
N ARG A 165 -2.17 17.50 -19.30
CA ARG A 165 -1.82 16.28 -20.05
C ARG A 165 -2.46 15.03 -19.46
N LEU A 166 -2.50 14.90 -18.13
CA LEU A 166 -3.17 13.79 -17.44
C LEU A 166 -4.69 13.79 -17.68
N GLY A 167 -5.32 14.96 -17.75
CA GLY A 167 -6.73 15.09 -18.11
C GLY A 167 -7.08 14.60 -19.52
N HIS A 168 -6.12 14.64 -20.44
CA HIS A 168 -6.30 14.12 -21.80
C HIS A 168 -6.20 12.59 -21.87
N LEU A 169 -5.34 11.96 -21.09
CA LEU A 169 -5.22 10.49 -21.03
C LEU A 169 -6.47 9.80 -20.46
N ARG A 170 -7.20 10.47 -19.57
CA ARG A 170 -8.49 9.95 -19.04
C ARG A 170 -9.65 9.95 -20.03
N ARG A 171 -9.50 10.55 -21.21
CA ARG A 171 -10.53 10.56 -22.27
C ARG A 171 -10.40 9.41 -23.25
N PHE A 172 -9.36 8.58 -23.14
CA PHE A 172 -9.10 7.46 -24.04
C PHE A 172 -9.14 6.08 -23.35
N LEU A 173 -9.52 6.02 -22.09
CA LEU A 173 -9.88 4.82 -21.34
C LEU A 173 -11.34 4.94 -20.86
#